data_b0a64f98df3a8d3c7172c2c5c5f932ad
#
_entry.id   b0a64f98df3a8d3c7172c2c5c5f932ad
#
_cell.length_a   1.000
_cell.length_b   1.000
_cell.length_c   1.000
_cell.angle_alpha   90.00
_cell.angle_beta   90.00
_cell.angle_gamma   90.00
#
_symmetry.space_group_name_H-M   'P 1'
#
loop_
_entity.id
_entity.type
_entity.pdbx_description
1 polymer ?
#
loop_
_entity_poly.entity_id
_entity_poly.type
_entity_poly.pdbx_seq_one_letter_code
_entity_poly.pdbx_strand_id
1 'polypeptide(L)'
;PYKIVMFNHLDFCENLEQFYELFNFFAEPMELNNFRSCDTADYKSFHDMKYLSAQLKDIAENGSLDDKRVLVYCQPVRNVNAGNYDTAEALMRLNLKDTGMVYPNRFIPLAEKNGYIHKLSMIILNKTCRAIREFQDEGYQLSRVSVNFSISELSNKNFMEEFRQIVERNGVDFHTIAVELTESRNDTEYELVLDRVMQFKSLGVCTYLD
;
A
#
# COMPACT_ATOMS: atom_id res chain seq x y z
N PRO A 1 -28.01 -21.71 -7.12
CA PRO A 1 -26.69 -21.24 -7.41
C PRO A 1 -25.65 -22.04 -6.61
N TYR A 2 -24.53 -22.40 -7.22
CA TYR A 2 -23.46 -23.18 -6.59
C TYR A 2 -22.09 -22.68 -7.03
N LYS A 3 -21.06 -23.02 -6.23
CA LYS A 3 -19.65 -22.94 -6.60
C LYS A 3 -19.02 -24.28 -6.19
N ILE A 4 -18.27 -24.90 -7.07
CA ILE A 4 -17.63 -26.18 -6.81
C ILE A 4 -16.13 -25.99 -6.94
N VAL A 5 -15.37 -26.33 -5.88
CA VAL A 5 -13.91 -26.37 -5.90
C VAL A 5 -13.49 -27.80 -5.64
N MET A 6 -12.69 -28.36 -6.54
CA MET A 6 -12.12 -29.69 -6.42
C MET A 6 -10.65 -29.58 -6.03
N PHE A 7 -10.27 -30.24 -4.97
CA PHE A 7 -8.90 -30.32 -4.48
C PHE A 7 -8.33 -31.72 -4.75
N ASN A 8 -7.21 -31.78 -5.44
CA ASN A 8 -6.54 -33.05 -5.74
C ASN A 8 -5.71 -33.59 -4.55
N HIS A 9 -5.28 -32.69 -3.67
CA HIS A 9 -4.52 -33.01 -2.45
C HIS A 9 -4.97 -32.10 -1.31
N LEU A 10 -5.01 -32.63 -0.11
CA LEU A 10 -5.33 -31.91 1.14
C LEU A 10 -4.29 -32.16 2.23
N ASP A 11 -3.16 -32.76 1.89
CA ASP A 11 -2.10 -33.19 2.84
C ASP A 11 -1.47 -32.03 3.61
N PHE A 12 -1.66 -30.79 3.13
CA PHE A 12 -1.19 -29.55 3.76
C PHE A 12 -2.26 -28.89 4.67
N CYS A 13 -3.47 -29.42 4.72
CA CYS A 13 -4.50 -28.98 5.65
C CYS A 13 -4.45 -29.83 6.92
N GLU A 14 -3.92 -29.26 8.00
CA GLU A 14 -3.82 -29.93 9.29
C GLU A 14 -5.14 -29.95 10.08
N ASN A 15 -6.06 -29.05 9.73
CA ASN A 15 -7.34 -28.90 10.41
C ASN A 15 -8.41 -28.29 9.49
N LEU A 16 -9.64 -28.27 9.99
CA LEU A 16 -10.81 -27.80 9.25
C LEU A 16 -10.76 -26.29 8.95
N GLU A 17 -10.15 -25.50 9.80
CA GLU A 17 -9.99 -24.04 9.62
C GLU A 17 -9.10 -23.74 8.40
N GLN A 18 -7.96 -24.40 8.29
CA GLN A 18 -7.07 -24.28 7.11
C GLN A 18 -7.76 -24.76 5.83
N PHE A 19 -8.60 -25.78 5.91
CA PHE A 19 -9.40 -26.22 4.78
C PHE A 19 -10.40 -25.13 4.34
N TYR A 20 -11.11 -24.50 5.27
CA TYR A 20 -12.03 -23.42 4.96
C TYR A 20 -11.33 -22.19 4.39
N GLU A 21 -10.16 -21.83 4.89
CA GLU A 21 -9.36 -20.74 4.33
C GLU A 21 -8.97 -21.03 2.87
N LEU A 22 -8.48 -22.25 2.60
CA LEU A 22 -8.15 -22.69 1.25
C LEU A 22 -9.37 -22.67 0.33
N PHE A 23 -10.49 -23.24 0.79
CA PHE A 23 -11.73 -23.25 0.03
C PHE A 23 -12.21 -21.83 -0.32
N ASN A 24 -12.23 -20.94 0.64
CA ASN A 24 -12.67 -19.57 0.44
C ASN A 24 -11.73 -18.80 -0.51
N PHE A 25 -10.43 -19.00 -0.42
CA PHE A 25 -9.45 -18.38 -1.31
C PHE A 25 -9.76 -18.65 -2.79
N PHE A 26 -10.20 -19.87 -3.11
CA PHE A 26 -10.56 -20.24 -4.47
C PHE A 26 -12.03 -19.98 -4.82
N ALA A 27 -12.94 -20.09 -3.87
CA ALA A 27 -14.38 -19.93 -4.09
C ALA A 27 -14.82 -18.44 -4.15
N GLU A 28 -14.20 -17.55 -3.38
CA GLU A 28 -14.56 -16.12 -3.35
C GLU A 28 -14.53 -15.47 -4.75
N PRO A 29 -13.45 -15.58 -5.53
CA PRO A 29 -13.34 -14.92 -6.83
C PRO A 29 -14.16 -15.63 -7.94
N MET A 30 -14.75 -16.82 -7.67
CA MET A 30 -15.50 -17.55 -8.67
C MET A 30 -16.89 -16.93 -8.89
N GLU A 31 -17.33 -16.94 -10.14
CA GLU A 31 -18.74 -16.68 -10.48
C GLU A 31 -19.65 -17.82 -10.00
N LEU A 32 -20.95 -17.52 -9.84
CA LEU A 32 -21.96 -18.53 -9.51
C LEU A 32 -22.12 -19.53 -10.66
N ASN A 33 -22.49 -20.76 -10.32
CA ASN A 33 -22.67 -21.89 -11.22
C ASN A 33 -21.38 -22.28 -11.98
N ASN A 34 -20.23 -22.12 -11.32
CA ASN A 34 -18.92 -22.43 -11.89
C ASN A 34 -18.21 -23.56 -11.12
N PHE A 35 -17.23 -24.16 -11.79
CA PHE A 35 -16.39 -25.25 -11.29
C PHE A 35 -14.92 -24.88 -11.45
N ARG A 36 -14.09 -25.19 -10.44
CA ARG A 36 -12.65 -25.04 -10.47
C ARG A 36 -11.96 -26.29 -9.94
N SER A 37 -10.99 -26.80 -10.68
CA SER A 37 -10.05 -27.81 -10.19
C SER A 37 -8.75 -27.13 -9.81
N CYS A 38 -8.27 -27.35 -8.58
CA CYS A 38 -7.01 -26.78 -8.08
C CYS A 38 -5.84 -27.69 -8.45
N ASP A 39 -4.78 -27.09 -8.95
CA ASP A 39 -3.52 -27.74 -9.27
C ASP A 39 -2.39 -27.31 -8.33
N THR A 40 -1.17 -27.79 -8.57
CA THR A 40 0.02 -27.47 -7.75
C THR A 40 0.35 -25.98 -7.76
N ALA A 41 0.09 -25.26 -8.87
CA ALA A 41 0.34 -23.82 -8.94
C ALA A 41 -0.66 -23.04 -8.10
N ASP A 42 -1.91 -23.50 -8.02
CA ASP A 42 -2.93 -22.96 -7.15
C ASP A 42 -2.53 -23.07 -5.68
N TYR A 43 -2.06 -24.22 -5.24
CA TYR A 43 -1.59 -24.40 -3.87
C TYR A 43 -0.41 -23.50 -3.53
N LYS A 44 0.55 -23.36 -4.46
CA LYS A 44 1.66 -22.42 -4.28
C LYS A 44 1.15 -20.99 -4.13
N SER A 45 0.18 -20.58 -4.97
CA SER A 45 -0.43 -19.25 -4.88
C SER A 45 -1.09 -19.00 -3.53
N PHE A 46 -1.79 -19.99 -2.98
CA PHE A 46 -2.38 -19.91 -1.64
C PHE A 46 -1.30 -19.75 -0.54
N HIS A 47 -0.24 -20.55 -0.59
CA HIS A 47 0.87 -20.43 0.37
C HIS A 47 1.57 -19.09 0.28
N ASP A 48 1.84 -18.60 -0.93
CA ASP A 48 2.44 -17.28 -1.16
C ASP A 48 1.56 -16.17 -0.57
N MET A 49 0.24 -16.28 -0.72
CA MET A 49 -0.72 -15.32 -0.14
C MET A 49 -0.73 -15.40 1.39
N LYS A 50 -0.72 -16.60 1.98
CA LYS A 50 -0.64 -16.78 3.44
C LYS A 50 0.65 -16.20 4.00
N TYR A 51 1.79 -16.47 3.37
CA TYR A 51 3.07 -15.90 3.75
C TYR A 51 3.03 -14.36 3.67
N LEU A 52 2.54 -13.81 2.55
CA LEU A 52 2.42 -12.37 2.37
C LEU A 52 1.52 -11.74 3.45
N SER A 53 0.37 -12.36 3.75
CA SER A 53 -0.54 -11.89 4.80
C SER A 53 0.13 -11.86 6.17
N ALA A 54 0.89 -12.90 6.52
CA ALA A 54 1.63 -12.97 7.77
C ALA A 54 2.72 -11.88 7.86
N GLN A 55 3.44 -11.62 6.75
CA GLN A 55 4.44 -10.54 6.69
C GLN A 55 3.81 -9.16 6.83
N LEU A 56 2.67 -8.90 6.17
CA LEU A 56 1.95 -7.65 6.29
C LEU A 56 1.45 -7.40 7.73
N LYS A 57 0.93 -8.44 8.37
CA LYS A 57 0.54 -8.39 9.78
C LYS A 57 1.72 -8.04 10.68
N ASP A 58 2.85 -8.71 10.52
CA ASP A 58 4.04 -8.46 11.33
C ASP A 58 4.60 -7.05 11.10
N ILE A 59 4.60 -6.54 9.85
CA ILE A 59 4.97 -5.15 9.56
C ILE A 59 4.02 -4.18 10.28
N ALA A 60 2.72 -4.45 10.24
CA ALA A 60 1.72 -3.58 10.85
C ALA A 60 1.82 -3.54 12.38
N GLU A 61 2.02 -4.69 13.02
CA GLU A 61 2.01 -4.82 14.48
C GLU A 61 3.37 -4.53 15.12
N ASN A 62 4.47 -4.95 14.49
CA ASN A 62 5.81 -4.93 15.06
C ASN A 62 6.80 -4.06 14.27
N GLY A 63 6.49 -3.67 13.03
CA GLY A 63 7.39 -2.91 12.17
C GLY A 63 7.64 -1.49 12.66
N SER A 64 8.89 -1.03 12.57
CA SER A 64 9.25 0.37 12.76
C SER A 64 8.95 1.19 11.50
N LEU A 65 9.04 2.53 11.60
CA LEU A 65 8.94 3.40 10.40
C LEU A 65 10.12 3.23 9.42
N ASP A 66 11.16 2.49 9.83
CA ASP A 66 12.32 2.13 9.01
C ASP A 66 12.35 0.64 8.65
N ASP A 67 11.21 -0.07 8.71
CA ASP A 67 11.14 -1.50 8.41
C ASP A 67 11.78 -1.80 7.03
N LYS A 68 12.78 -2.67 7.04
CA LYS A 68 13.61 -2.94 5.85
C LYS A 68 12.88 -3.70 4.75
N ARG A 69 11.74 -4.30 5.08
CA ARG A 69 10.90 -5.01 4.11
C ARG A 69 10.12 -4.06 3.22
N VAL A 70 9.83 -2.83 3.70
CA VAL A 70 9.14 -1.81 2.91
C VAL A 70 10.19 -0.93 2.23
N LEU A 71 10.15 -0.88 0.91
CA LEU A 71 11.07 -0.10 0.09
C LEU A 71 10.32 1.03 -0.60
N VAL A 72 11.01 2.17 -0.77
CA VAL A 72 10.56 3.27 -1.63
C VAL A 72 11.34 3.24 -2.94
N TYR A 73 10.61 3.25 -4.03
CA TYR A 73 11.12 3.50 -5.38
C TYR A 73 10.56 4.84 -5.85
N CYS A 74 11.37 5.63 -6.51
CA CYS A 74 10.93 6.90 -7.06
C CYS A 74 10.85 6.80 -8.58
N GLN A 75 9.70 7.11 -9.14
CA GLN A 75 9.50 7.27 -10.58
C GLN A 75 9.60 8.76 -10.92
N PRO A 76 10.64 9.20 -11.65
CA PRO A 76 10.79 10.61 -11.99
C PRO A 76 9.71 11.02 -12.99
N VAL A 77 9.15 12.22 -12.76
CA VAL A 77 8.15 12.85 -13.64
C VAL A 77 8.81 14.04 -14.32
N ARG A 78 8.71 14.09 -15.66
CA ARG A 78 9.32 15.15 -16.44
C ARG A 78 8.44 16.40 -16.43
N ASN A 79 9.00 17.51 -16.01
CA ASN A 79 8.41 18.82 -16.21
C ASN A 79 8.61 19.23 -17.67
N VAL A 80 7.53 19.18 -18.47
CA VAL A 80 7.59 19.44 -19.92
C VAL A 80 7.97 20.89 -20.22
N ASN A 81 7.54 21.83 -19.37
CA ASN A 81 7.79 23.26 -19.57
C ASN A 81 9.23 23.64 -19.23
N ALA A 82 9.76 23.10 -18.14
CA ALA A 82 11.12 23.36 -17.69
C ALA A 82 12.17 22.42 -18.34
N GLY A 83 11.74 21.29 -18.92
CA GLY A 83 12.60 20.32 -19.58
C GLY A 83 13.45 19.47 -18.62
N ASN A 84 13.17 19.52 -17.31
CA ASN A 84 13.90 18.81 -16.24
C ASN A 84 13.02 17.75 -15.54
N TYR A 85 13.63 17.03 -14.58
CA TYR A 85 12.98 16.07 -13.68
C TYR A 85 13.11 16.59 -12.25
N ASP A 86 12.16 17.42 -11.83
CA ASP A 86 12.11 18.02 -10.51
C ASP A 86 10.96 17.46 -9.64
N THR A 87 10.22 16.50 -10.17
CA THR A 87 9.08 15.86 -9.52
C THR A 87 9.24 14.35 -9.62
N ALA A 88 8.74 13.61 -8.64
CA ALA A 88 8.74 12.16 -8.67
C ALA A 88 7.50 11.60 -7.95
N GLU A 89 7.14 10.37 -8.28
CA GLU A 89 6.17 9.56 -7.55
C GLU A 89 6.89 8.52 -6.70
N ALA A 90 6.54 8.46 -5.42
CA ALA A 90 7.04 7.45 -4.49
C ALA A 90 6.19 6.19 -4.57
N LEU A 91 6.81 5.11 -5.03
CA LEU A 91 6.17 3.83 -5.26
C LEU A 91 6.63 2.80 -4.23
N MET A 92 5.69 2.30 -3.43
CA MET A 92 5.96 1.26 -2.45
C MET A 92 6.28 -0.08 -3.12
N ARG A 93 7.27 -0.79 -2.56
CA ARG A 93 7.57 -2.19 -2.87
C ARG A 93 7.82 -2.93 -1.57
N LEU A 94 7.53 -4.23 -1.53
CA LEU A 94 8.00 -5.06 -0.43
C LEU A 94 9.14 -5.94 -0.91
N ASN A 95 10.15 -6.11 -0.06
CA ASN A 95 11.22 -7.08 -0.28
C ASN A 95 11.20 -8.10 0.85
N LEU A 96 10.63 -9.27 0.60
CA LEU A 96 10.42 -10.32 1.57
C LEU A 96 11.42 -11.45 1.38
N LYS A 97 11.86 -12.06 2.48
CA LYS A 97 12.93 -13.06 2.47
C LYS A 97 12.67 -14.23 1.52
N ASP A 98 11.45 -14.77 1.52
CA ASP A 98 11.14 -16.02 0.81
C ASP A 98 10.56 -15.80 -0.59
N THR A 99 9.98 -14.62 -0.85
CA THR A 99 9.36 -14.29 -2.15
C THR A 99 10.08 -13.20 -2.91
N GLY A 100 11.07 -12.54 -2.30
CA GLY A 100 11.78 -11.42 -2.90
C GLY A 100 10.89 -10.19 -3.07
N MET A 101 11.00 -9.52 -4.23
CA MET A 101 10.25 -8.30 -4.53
C MET A 101 8.77 -8.59 -4.78
N VAL A 102 7.91 -7.91 -4.01
CA VAL A 102 6.45 -7.97 -4.16
C VAL A 102 5.94 -6.58 -4.55
N TYR A 103 5.10 -6.56 -5.60
CA TYR A 103 4.57 -5.34 -6.20
C TYR A 103 3.21 -4.94 -5.58
N PRO A 104 2.83 -3.64 -5.66
CA PRO A 104 1.65 -3.08 -5.02
C PRO A 104 0.35 -3.81 -5.31
N ASN A 105 0.12 -4.20 -6.55
CA ASN A 105 -1.09 -4.91 -6.99
C ASN A 105 -1.34 -6.24 -6.25
N ARG A 106 -0.30 -6.84 -5.65
CA ARG A 106 -0.42 -8.07 -4.87
C ARG A 106 -0.67 -7.83 -3.38
N PHE A 107 -0.09 -6.78 -2.80
CA PHE A 107 -0.15 -6.60 -1.35
C PHE A 107 -1.08 -5.47 -0.89
N ILE A 108 -1.31 -4.43 -1.69
CA ILE A 108 -2.19 -3.32 -1.28
C ILE A 108 -3.61 -3.80 -1.01
N PRO A 109 -4.29 -4.57 -1.90
CA PRO A 109 -5.65 -5.04 -1.63
C PRO A 109 -5.73 -5.91 -0.37
N LEU A 110 -4.69 -6.70 -0.11
CA LEU A 110 -4.62 -7.56 1.07
C LEU A 110 -4.38 -6.73 2.35
N ALA A 111 -3.54 -5.68 2.27
CA ALA A 111 -3.28 -4.77 3.37
C ALA A 111 -4.52 -3.93 3.72
N GLU A 112 -5.27 -3.47 2.72
CA GLU A 112 -6.53 -2.74 2.91
C GLU A 112 -7.60 -3.64 3.55
N LYS A 113 -7.82 -4.85 2.99
CA LYS A 113 -8.79 -5.83 3.52
C LYS A 113 -8.56 -6.14 5.00
N ASN A 114 -7.30 -6.17 5.44
CA ASN A 114 -6.90 -6.52 6.81
C ASN A 114 -6.61 -5.30 7.71
N GLY A 115 -6.75 -4.07 7.20
CA GLY A 115 -6.50 -2.84 7.97
C GLY A 115 -5.01 -2.54 8.24
N TYR A 116 -4.10 -3.13 7.47
CA TYR A 116 -2.65 -2.93 7.62
C TYR A 116 -2.09 -1.79 6.78
N ILE A 117 -2.88 -1.28 5.82
CA ILE A 117 -2.40 -0.30 4.83
C ILE A 117 -1.91 0.98 5.49
N HIS A 118 -2.58 1.51 6.49
CA HIS A 118 -2.20 2.74 7.18
C HIS A 118 -0.76 2.69 7.70
N LYS A 119 -0.35 1.60 8.34
CA LYS A 119 1.02 1.46 8.84
C LYS A 119 2.05 1.44 7.71
N LEU A 120 1.74 0.75 6.61
CA LEU A 120 2.60 0.71 5.43
C LEU A 120 2.75 2.11 4.82
N SER A 121 1.67 2.87 4.74
CA SER A 121 1.67 4.22 4.19
C SER A 121 2.47 5.20 5.06
N MET A 122 2.41 5.07 6.39
CA MET A 122 3.27 5.85 7.28
C MET A 122 4.75 5.48 7.14
N ILE A 123 5.07 4.20 6.90
CA ILE A 123 6.45 3.76 6.63
C ILE A 123 6.93 4.36 5.30
N ILE A 124 6.14 4.28 4.23
CA ILE A 124 6.54 4.81 2.92
C ILE A 124 6.70 6.33 2.97
N LEU A 125 5.81 7.05 3.66
CA LEU A 125 5.93 8.48 3.87
C LEU A 125 7.25 8.84 4.57
N ASN A 126 7.56 8.14 5.67
CA ASN A 126 8.82 8.37 6.39
C ASN A 126 10.05 8.14 5.50
N LYS A 127 10.07 7.07 4.73
CA LYS A 127 11.19 6.76 3.82
C LYS A 127 11.26 7.74 2.65
N THR A 128 10.13 8.19 2.13
CA THR A 128 10.08 9.23 1.09
C THR A 128 10.65 10.55 1.62
N CYS A 129 10.27 10.98 2.82
CA CYS A 129 10.83 12.18 3.44
C CYS A 129 12.34 12.07 3.60
N ARG A 130 12.85 10.93 4.03
CA ARG A 130 14.31 10.71 4.13
C ARG A 130 15.00 10.77 2.77
N ALA A 131 14.43 10.12 1.76
CA ALA A 131 14.97 10.18 0.40
C ALA A 131 14.99 11.62 -0.15
N ILE A 132 13.94 12.41 0.11
CA ILE A 132 13.92 13.84 -0.26
C ILE A 132 15.09 14.57 0.39
N ARG A 133 15.33 14.37 1.69
CA ARG A 133 16.46 15.00 2.38
C ARG A 133 17.81 14.58 1.80
N GLU A 134 18.01 13.29 1.56
CA GLU A 134 19.23 12.77 0.94
C GLU A 134 19.49 13.42 -0.42
N PHE A 135 18.48 13.52 -1.29
CA PHE A 135 18.60 14.22 -2.58
C PHE A 135 18.91 15.72 -2.41
N GLN A 136 18.25 16.40 -1.47
CA GLN A 136 18.51 17.82 -1.21
C GLN A 136 19.93 18.06 -0.69
N ASP A 137 20.42 17.18 0.19
CA ASP A 137 21.78 17.26 0.74
C ASP A 137 22.87 16.98 -0.34
N GLU A 138 22.53 16.21 -1.38
CA GLU A 138 23.34 16.02 -2.59
C GLU A 138 23.22 17.18 -3.60
N GLY A 139 22.40 18.18 -3.32
CA GLY A 139 22.24 19.38 -4.16
C GLY A 139 21.16 19.28 -5.23
N TYR A 140 20.35 18.22 -5.25
CA TYR A 140 19.22 18.12 -6.16
C TYR A 140 18.06 19.00 -5.69
N GLN A 141 17.46 19.73 -6.64
CA GLN A 141 16.27 20.52 -6.37
C GLN A 141 15.02 19.72 -6.75
N LEU A 142 14.31 19.22 -5.74
CA LEU A 142 13.03 18.57 -5.90
C LEU A 142 11.92 19.56 -5.65
N SER A 143 11.06 19.78 -6.66
CA SER A 143 9.87 20.61 -6.51
C SER A 143 8.79 19.86 -5.75
N ARG A 144 8.64 18.54 -6.03
CA ARG A 144 7.59 17.75 -5.38
C ARG A 144 7.81 16.25 -5.53
N VAL A 145 7.47 15.51 -4.45
CA VAL A 145 7.38 14.04 -4.48
C VAL A 145 6.01 13.62 -3.98
N SER A 146 5.27 12.87 -4.79
CA SER A 146 3.94 12.37 -4.43
C SER A 146 4.02 11.02 -3.71
N VAL A 147 3.10 10.81 -2.78
CA VAL A 147 2.89 9.56 -2.05
C VAL A 147 1.43 9.17 -2.16
N ASN A 148 1.16 7.91 -2.50
CA ASN A 148 -0.17 7.36 -2.64
C ASN A 148 -0.79 7.01 -1.28
N PHE A 149 -2.05 7.41 -1.08
CA PHE A 149 -2.88 7.02 0.07
C PHE A 149 -4.27 6.60 -0.43
N SER A 150 -4.82 5.57 0.19
CA SER A 150 -6.22 5.21 -0.09
C SER A 150 -7.18 6.10 0.69
N ILE A 151 -8.36 6.36 0.13
CA ILE A 151 -9.40 7.15 0.80
C ILE A 151 -9.78 6.51 2.15
N SER A 152 -9.78 5.18 2.24
CA SER A 152 -10.10 4.48 3.49
C SER A 152 -9.16 4.83 4.65
N GLU A 153 -7.89 5.16 4.35
CA GLU A 153 -6.91 5.55 5.38
C GLU A 153 -7.23 6.91 5.99
N LEU A 154 -7.85 7.81 5.21
CA LEU A 154 -8.23 9.15 5.66
C LEU A 154 -9.26 9.12 6.80
N SER A 155 -9.98 8.02 6.96
CA SER A 155 -10.93 7.79 8.07
C SER A 155 -10.22 7.57 9.42
N ASN A 156 -8.93 7.27 9.42
CA ASN A 156 -8.16 7.16 10.65
C ASN A 156 -8.05 8.55 11.32
N LYS A 157 -8.52 8.65 12.55
CA LYS A 157 -8.54 9.92 13.31
C LYS A 157 -7.15 10.51 13.54
N ASN A 158 -6.13 9.66 13.62
CA ASN A 158 -4.75 10.08 13.88
C ASN A 158 -3.99 10.37 12.59
N PHE A 159 -4.57 10.11 11.40
CA PHE A 159 -3.88 10.19 10.13
C PHE A 159 -3.13 11.51 9.92
N MET A 160 -3.82 12.65 10.08
CA MET A 160 -3.21 13.96 9.83
C MET A 160 -2.12 14.30 10.86
N GLU A 161 -2.29 13.89 12.10
CA GLU A 161 -1.28 14.11 13.14
C GLU A 161 -0.03 13.27 12.90
N GLU A 162 -0.18 11.98 12.55
CA GLU A 162 0.94 11.10 12.20
C GLU A 162 1.66 11.57 10.94
N PHE A 163 0.90 11.97 9.91
CA PHE A 163 1.44 12.55 8.68
C PHE A 163 2.32 13.78 9.00
N ARG A 164 1.77 14.74 9.73
CA ARG A 164 2.46 15.98 10.12
C ARG A 164 3.74 15.67 10.88
N GLN A 165 3.67 14.83 11.91
CA GLN A 165 4.81 14.46 12.75
C GLN A 165 5.93 13.79 11.95
N ILE A 166 5.58 12.95 10.96
CA ILE A 166 6.58 12.28 10.11
C ILE A 166 7.30 13.31 9.24
N VAL A 167 6.57 14.22 8.59
CA VAL A 167 7.17 15.25 7.72
C VAL A 167 8.06 16.19 8.53
N GLU A 168 7.56 16.73 9.64
CA GLU A 168 8.29 17.63 10.53
C GLU A 168 9.56 16.99 11.10
N ARG A 169 9.46 15.74 11.58
CA ARG A 169 10.61 15.02 12.15
C ARG A 169 11.73 14.82 11.14
N ASN A 170 11.40 14.64 9.87
CA ASN A 170 12.40 14.50 8.81
C ASN A 170 12.90 15.86 8.27
N GLY A 171 12.35 16.98 8.74
CA GLY A 171 12.75 18.32 8.32
C GLY A 171 12.48 18.62 6.84
N VAL A 172 11.44 18.01 6.28
CA VAL A 172 11.00 18.22 4.89
C VAL A 172 9.97 19.34 4.85
N ASP A 173 10.06 20.22 3.86
CA ASP A 173 9.03 21.23 3.61
C ASP A 173 7.76 20.56 3.06
N PHE A 174 6.61 20.87 3.66
CA PHE A 174 5.31 20.34 3.23
C PHE A 174 5.01 20.62 1.75
N HIS A 175 5.50 21.71 1.18
CA HIS A 175 5.36 22.02 -0.25
C HIS A 175 6.08 21.03 -1.17
N THR A 176 7.09 20.32 -0.64
CA THR A 176 7.82 19.28 -1.38
C THR A 176 7.07 17.95 -1.39
N ILE A 177 6.05 17.77 -0.53
CA ILE A 177 5.21 16.58 -0.50
C ILE A 177 3.93 16.83 -1.29
N ALA A 178 3.53 15.83 -2.08
CA ALA A 178 2.18 15.73 -2.63
C ALA A 178 1.53 14.42 -2.13
N VAL A 179 0.22 14.45 -2.04
CA VAL A 179 -0.60 13.29 -1.72
C VAL A 179 -1.43 12.93 -2.94
N GLU A 180 -1.33 11.68 -3.39
CA GLU A 180 -2.21 11.12 -4.40
C GLU A 180 -3.26 10.27 -3.72
N LEU A 181 -4.53 10.60 -3.93
CA LEU A 181 -5.67 9.87 -3.38
C LEU A 181 -6.23 8.96 -4.46
N THR A 182 -6.13 7.65 -4.23
CA THR A 182 -6.71 6.66 -5.12
C THR A 182 -8.19 6.46 -4.80
N GLU A 183 -9.06 6.52 -5.84
CA GLU A 183 -10.50 6.38 -5.67
C GLU A 183 -10.89 5.01 -5.10
N SER A 184 -11.56 5.01 -3.96
CA SER A 184 -12.43 3.92 -3.56
C SER A 184 -13.87 4.28 -3.97
N ARG A 185 -14.55 3.35 -4.66
CA ARG A 185 -15.84 3.54 -5.33
C ARG A 185 -17.06 3.81 -4.41
N ASN A 186 -16.89 4.46 -3.26
CA ASN A 186 -17.98 4.73 -2.33
C ASN A 186 -18.27 6.22 -2.22
N ASP A 187 -19.41 6.64 -2.74
CA ASP A 187 -19.94 8.03 -2.68
C ASP A 187 -20.14 8.60 -1.26
N THR A 188 -20.01 7.75 -0.21
CA THR A 188 -20.31 8.13 1.19
C THR A 188 -19.17 8.86 1.91
N GLU A 189 -17.98 8.96 1.32
CA GLU A 189 -16.79 9.53 1.98
C GLU A 189 -16.42 10.94 1.47
N TYR A 190 -17.26 11.55 0.64
CA TYR A 190 -16.93 12.82 -0.02
C TYR A 190 -16.63 13.97 0.98
N GLU A 191 -17.42 14.11 2.04
CA GLU A 191 -17.21 15.15 3.05
C GLU A 191 -15.89 14.96 3.81
N LEU A 192 -15.55 13.70 4.13
CA LEU A 192 -14.28 13.35 4.77
C LEU A 192 -13.10 13.69 3.86
N VAL A 193 -13.17 13.28 2.59
CA VAL A 193 -12.12 13.56 1.60
C VAL A 193 -11.92 15.07 1.46
N LEU A 194 -13.01 15.83 1.34
CA LEU A 194 -12.94 17.29 1.24
C LEU A 194 -12.28 17.92 2.47
N ASP A 195 -12.66 17.49 3.68
CA ASP A 195 -12.05 17.96 4.92
C ASP A 195 -10.54 17.66 4.96
N ARG A 196 -10.11 16.45 4.57
CA ARG A 196 -8.70 16.07 4.52
C ARG A 196 -7.93 16.87 3.46
N VAL A 197 -8.50 17.06 2.28
CA VAL A 197 -7.90 17.92 1.23
C VAL A 197 -7.69 19.34 1.74
N MET A 198 -8.66 19.89 2.47
CA MET A 198 -8.53 21.23 3.08
C MET A 198 -7.44 21.27 4.16
N GLN A 199 -7.31 20.22 4.98
CA GLN A 199 -6.24 20.10 5.96
C GLN A 199 -4.86 20.00 5.28
N PHE A 200 -4.70 19.16 4.25
CA PHE A 200 -3.45 19.10 3.45
C PHE A 200 -3.11 20.46 2.85
N LYS A 201 -4.09 21.13 2.26
CA LYS A 201 -3.90 22.48 1.69
C LYS A 201 -3.43 23.49 2.74
N SER A 202 -3.97 23.42 3.96
CA SER A 202 -3.57 24.32 5.05
C SER A 202 -2.13 24.12 5.50
N LEU A 203 -1.59 22.90 5.33
CA LEU A 203 -0.18 22.56 5.56
C LEU A 203 0.73 22.94 4.37
N GLY A 204 0.18 23.28 3.21
CA GLY A 204 0.93 23.53 1.98
C GLY A 204 1.17 22.27 1.14
N VAL A 205 0.59 21.14 1.51
CA VAL A 205 0.67 19.88 0.76
C VAL A 205 -0.24 19.93 -0.47
N CYS A 206 0.28 19.57 -1.63
CA CYS A 206 -0.51 19.41 -2.85
C CYS A 206 -1.27 18.09 -2.83
N THR A 207 -2.51 18.07 -3.31
CA THR A 207 -3.32 16.86 -3.40
C THR A 207 -3.73 16.59 -4.83
N TYR A 208 -3.55 15.36 -5.29
CA TYR A 208 -4.03 14.84 -6.57
C TYR A 208 -5.10 13.79 -6.33
N LEU A 209 -6.04 13.68 -7.25
CA LEU A 209 -7.05 12.61 -7.30
C LEU A 209 -6.73 11.76 -8.54
N ASP A 210 -6.52 10.45 -8.33
CA ASP A 210 -6.22 9.47 -9.37
C ASP A 210 -7.42 8.50 -9.57
#